data_fe8080337185baf3b01f187e3a94fee6
#
_entry.id   fe8080337185baf3b01f187e3a94fee6
#
_cell.length_a   1.000
_cell.length_b   1.000
_cell.length_c   1.000
_cell.angle_alpha   90.00
_cell.angle_beta   90.00
_cell.angle_gamma   90.00
#
_symmetry.space_group_name_H-M   'P 1'
#
loop_
_entity.id
_entity.type
_entity.pdbx_description
1 polymer ?
#
loop_
_entity_poly.entity_id
_entity_poly.type
_entity_poly.pdbx_seq_one_letter_code
_entity_poly.pdbx_strand_id
1 'polypeptide(L)'
;MAIFRSFLLGDVKKSVANLTMYIAKGVSIVRSKPLNVHNPRTDKQRIQRAKMKALVGLVSGFGPALSIGYPQVVGLKSANNRFVQDNMEIVTVDDAFKATIDFSRLVCSSGHLKVPKVSVSFKEEEKQFVFTQTVQQQTLTCNPTDVAWVVVYEKV
;
A
#
# COMPACT_ATOMS: atom_id res chain seq x y z
N MET A 1 -20.14 -3.87 -11.88
CA MET A 1 -19.67 -2.48 -12.01
C MET A 1 -19.45 -2.21 -13.49
N ALA A 2 -20.04 -1.16 -14.05
CA ALA A 2 -19.90 -0.80 -15.45
C ALA A 2 -19.22 0.58 -15.57
N ILE A 3 -18.36 0.71 -16.58
CA ILE A 3 -17.76 1.99 -16.97
C ILE A 3 -18.74 2.66 -17.91
N PHE A 4 -19.03 3.92 -17.65
CA PHE A 4 -20.05 4.68 -18.35
C PHE A 4 -19.43 5.93 -19.01
N ARG A 5 -19.71 6.13 -20.27
CA ARG A 5 -19.38 7.36 -21.00
C ARG A 5 -20.65 7.83 -21.69
N SER A 6 -21.19 8.98 -21.30
CA SER A 6 -22.34 9.56 -21.96
C SER A 6 -22.06 10.99 -22.38
N PHE A 7 -22.30 11.26 -23.64
CA PHE A 7 -22.26 12.62 -24.19
C PHE A 7 -23.40 13.49 -23.63
N LEU A 8 -24.58 12.87 -23.38
CA LEU A 8 -25.78 13.61 -22.95
C LEU A 8 -25.80 13.93 -21.44
N LEU A 9 -25.19 13.08 -20.61
CA LEU A 9 -25.27 13.20 -19.15
C LEU A 9 -24.03 13.83 -18.51
N GLY A 10 -22.94 14.01 -19.28
CA GLY A 10 -21.70 14.57 -18.76
C GLY A 10 -21.17 13.78 -17.54
N ASP A 11 -20.54 14.50 -16.62
CA ASP A 11 -19.98 13.96 -15.37
C ASP A 11 -21.08 13.81 -14.32
N VAL A 12 -21.72 12.67 -14.27
CA VAL A 12 -22.78 12.38 -13.30
C VAL A 12 -22.16 11.88 -11.98
N LYS A 13 -22.45 12.59 -10.91
CA LYS A 13 -22.07 12.23 -9.53
C LYS A 13 -23.34 12.10 -8.69
N LYS A 14 -23.34 11.20 -7.71
CA LYS A 14 -24.40 10.91 -6.73
C LYS A 14 -25.26 9.69 -7.09
N SER A 15 -26.32 9.48 -6.31
CA SER A 15 -27.22 8.35 -6.45
C SER A 15 -28.51 8.76 -7.11
N VAL A 16 -28.96 7.99 -8.07
CA VAL A 16 -30.27 8.14 -8.71
C VAL A 16 -30.99 6.78 -8.58
N ALA A 17 -32.10 6.76 -7.91
CA ALA A 17 -32.84 5.55 -7.58
C ALA A 17 -31.90 4.46 -6.99
N ASN A 18 -31.81 3.30 -7.65
CA ASN A 18 -31.00 2.16 -7.22
C ASN A 18 -29.57 2.19 -7.80
N LEU A 19 -29.16 3.28 -8.43
CA LEU A 19 -27.83 3.44 -9.04
C LEU A 19 -27.02 4.48 -8.27
N THR A 20 -25.75 4.18 -8.06
CA THR A 20 -24.76 5.14 -7.56
C THR A 20 -23.73 5.38 -8.65
N MET A 21 -23.49 6.64 -8.95
CA MET A 21 -22.56 7.10 -9.96
C MET A 21 -21.44 7.91 -9.30
N TYR A 22 -20.21 7.63 -9.69
CA TYR A 22 -19.05 8.39 -9.21
C TYR A 22 -17.91 8.34 -10.23
N ILE A 23 -17.01 9.32 -10.14
CA ILE A 23 -15.83 9.41 -10.99
C ILE A 23 -14.61 8.95 -10.17
N ALA A 24 -13.86 8.00 -10.68
CA ALA A 24 -12.62 7.56 -10.11
C ALA A 24 -11.50 7.65 -11.15
N LYS A 25 -10.48 8.48 -10.88
CA LYS A 25 -9.34 8.72 -11.78
C LYS A 25 -9.77 9.07 -13.22
N GLY A 26 -10.74 9.94 -13.37
CA GLY A 26 -11.26 10.36 -14.69
C GLY A 26 -12.19 9.37 -15.39
N VAL A 27 -12.51 8.24 -14.75
CA VAL A 27 -13.41 7.22 -15.28
C VAL A 27 -14.75 7.30 -14.56
N SER A 28 -15.85 7.45 -15.30
CA SER A 28 -17.20 7.42 -14.76
C SER A 28 -17.63 5.99 -14.50
N ILE A 29 -18.02 5.71 -13.28
CA ILE A 29 -18.39 4.38 -12.79
C ILE A 29 -19.83 4.40 -12.30
N VAL A 30 -20.60 3.40 -12.75
CA VAL A 30 -21.98 3.16 -12.30
C VAL A 30 -22.05 1.80 -11.60
N ARG A 31 -22.70 1.77 -10.44
CA ARG A 31 -22.98 0.53 -9.70
C ARG A 31 -24.38 0.53 -9.14
N SER A 32 -24.97 -0.63 -8.99
CA SER A 32 -26.22 -0.78 -8.24
C SER A 32 -25.97 -0.48 -6.75
N LYS A 33 -26.91 0.20 -6.13
CA LYS A 33 -26.91 0.44 -4.69
C LYS A 33 -27.43 -0.83 -3.99
N PRO A 34 -26.67 -1.42 -3.07
CA PRO A 34 -27.18 -2.55 -2.29
C PRO A 34 -28.29 -2.07 -1.37
N LEU A 35 -29.48 -2.67 -1.51
CA LEU A 35 -30.66 -2.32 -0.70
C LEU A 35 -30.54 -2.86 0.73
N ASN A 36 -30.06 -4.08 0.87
CA ASN A 36 -29.81 -4.71 2.16
C ASN A 36 -28.39 -5.24 2.21
N VAL A 37 -27.59 -4.71 3.13
CA VAL A 37 -26.20 -5.18 3.36
C VAL A 37 -26.19 -6.03 4.61
N HIS A 38 -26.22 -7.35 4.42
CA HIS A 38 -25.98 -8.29 5.51
C HIS A 38 -24.47 -8.38 5.80
N ASN A 39 -24.09 -8.08 7.03
CA ASN A 39 -22.68 -8.18 7.46
C ASN A 39 -22.57 -9.23 8.59
N PRO A 40 -22.34 -10.50 8.25
CA PRO A 40 -22.40 -11.61 9.22
C PRO A 40 -21.31 -11.60 10.28
N ARG A 41 -20.25 -10.79 10.11
CA ARG A 41 -19.11 -10.68 11.03
C ARG A 41 -18.47 -12.04 11.37
N THR A 42 -18.35 -12.91 10.37
CA THR A 42 -17.67 -14.20 10.54
C THR A 42 -16.22 -14.02 10.97
N ASP A 43 -15.63 -15.02 11.61
CA ASP A 43 -14.24 -14.95 12.08
C ASP A 43 -13.25 -14.71 10.95
N LYS A 44 -13.48 -15.31 9.77
CA LYS A 44 -12.69 -15.02 8.57
C LYS A 44 -12.73 -13.54 8.17
N GLN A 45 -13.91 -12.91 8.28
CA GLN A 45 -14.04 -11.47 8.00
C GLN A 45 -13.38 -10.62 9.09
N ARG A 46 -13.45 -11.04 10.35
CA ARG A 46 -12.79 -10.35 11.47
C ARG A 46 -11.28 -10.37 11.31
N ILE A 47 -10.71 -11.54 10.95
CA ILE A 47 -9.28 -11.70 10.63
C ILE A 47 -8.86 -10.77 9.49
N GLN A 48 -9.57 -10.79 8.36
CA GLN A 48 -9.25 -9.93 7.22
C GLN A 48 -9.33 -8.44 7.55
N ARG A 49 -10.31 -8.04 8.36
CA ARG A 49 -10.43 -6.64 8.81
C ARG A 49 -9.28 -6.25 9.74
N ALA A 50 -8.86 -7.14 10.64
CA ALA A 50 -7.72 -6.91 11.52
C ALA A 50 -6.43 -6.72 10.71
N LYS A 51 -6.15 -7.60 9.74
CA LYS A 51 -5.02 -7.47 8.82
C LYS A 51 -5.03 -6.14 8.07
N MET A 52 -6.18 -5.82 7.45
CA MET A 52 -6.34 -4.58 6.68
C MET A 52 -6.15 -3.35 7.56
N LYS A 53 -6.72 -3.32 8.77
CA LYS A 53 -6.57 -2.22 9.72
C LYS A 53 -5.12 -1.99 10.09
N ALA A 54 -4.36 -3.05 10.36
CA ALA A 54 -2.94 -2.97 10.71
C ALA A 54 -2.11 -2.37 9.56
N LEU A 55 -2.31 -2.85 8.32
CA LEU A 55 -1.58 -2.34 7.15
C LEU A 55 -1.96 -0.91 6.78
N VAL A 56 -3.25 -0.56 6.85
CA VAL A 56 -3.69 0.83 6.60
C VAL A 56 -3.12 1.79 7.64
N GLY A 57 -2.94 1.34 8.89
CA GLY A 57 -2.24 2.12 9.90
C GLY A 57 -0.79 2.45 9.49
N LEU A 58 -0.07 1.49 8.90
CA LEU A 58 1.28 1.74 8.36
C LEU A 58 1.27 2.68 7.15
N VAL A 59 0.28 2.56 6.27
CA VAL A 59 0.17 3.46 5.10
C VAL A 59 0.14 4.92 5.52
N SER A 60 -0.47 5.24 6.65
CA SER A 60 -0.53 6.63 7.16
C SER A 60 0.87 7.17 7.50
N GLY A 61 1.76 6.32 8.01
CA GLY A 61 3.15 6.70 8.32
C GLY A 61 4.06 6.73 7.09
N PHE A 62 3.88 5.76 6.18
CA PHE A 62 4.74 5.60 5.00
C PHE A 62 4.26 6.37 3.75
N GLY A 63 3.15 7.10 3.81
CA GLY A 63 2.47 7.65 2.64
C GLY A 63 3.37 8.33 1.58
N PRO A 64 4.24 9.28 1.95
CA PRO A 64 5.16 9.91 0.99
C PRO A 64 6.17 8.93 0.38
N ALA A 65 6.72 8.01 1.18
CA ALA A 65 7.69 7.02 0.75
C ALA A 65 7.08 5.99 -0.22
N LEU A 66 5.80 5.62 -0.03
CA LEU A 66 5.12 4.67 -0.90
C LEU A 66 4.94 5.19 -2.33
N SER A 67 4.75 6.49 -2.51
CA SER A 67 4.64 7.09 -3.85
C SER A 67 5.97 6.97 -4.63
N ILE A 68 7.10 7.00 -3.92
CA ILE A 68 8.44 6.81 -4.49
C ILE A 68 8.69 5.32 -4.74
N GLY A 69 8.36 4.46 -3.78
CA GLY A 69 8.59 3.01 -3.85
C GLY A 69 7.73 2.28 -4.89
N TYR A 70 6.58 2.85 -5.26
CA TYR A 70 5.64 2.28 -6.24
C TYR A 70 5.34 3.28 -7.37
N PRO A 71 6.31 3.67 -8.20
CA PRO A 71 6.14 4.70 -9.23
C PRO A 71 5.23 4.26 -10.37
N GLN A 72 5.17 2.96 -10.66
CA GLN A 72 4.40 2.40 -11.78
C GLN A 72 3.14 1.67 -11.31
N VAL A 73 2.14 2.44 -10.93
CA VAL A 73 0.83 1.87 -10.60
C VAL A 73 -0.08 1.97 -11.81
N VAL A 74 -0.36 0.83 -12.45
CA VAL A 74 -1.20 0.77 -13.64
C VAL A 74 -2.68 0.74 -13.26
N GLY A 75 -3.49 1.53 -13.94
CA GLY A 75 -4.95 1.55 -13.83
C GLY A 75 -5.47 2.30 -12.58
N LEU A 76 -6.55 1.81 -12.00
CA LEU A 76 -7.23 2.43 -10.85
C LEU A 76 -6.55 2.16 -9.50
N LYS A 77 -5.49 1.35 -9.48
CA LYS A 77 -4.75 1.06 -8.25
C LYS A 77 -3.96 2.29 -7.80
N SER A 78 -3.76 2.44 -6.50
CA SER A 78 -2.85 3.43 -5.90
C SER A 78 -1.63 2.74 -5.32
N ALA A 79 -0.54 3.49 -5.07
CA ALA A 79 0.65 2.99 -4.38
C ALA A 79 0.29 2.34 -3.03
N ASN A 80 -0.63 2.97 -2.28
CA ASN A 80 -1.13 2.45 -1.01
C ASN A 80 -1.83 1.10 -1.16
N ASN A 81 -2.66 0.94 -2.20
CA ASN A 81 -3.33 -0.34 -2.46
C ASN A 81 -2.35 -1.43 -2.84
N ARG A 82 -1.30 -1.09 -3.59
CA ARG A 82 -0.24 -2.04 -3.95
C ARG A 82 0.55 -2.47 -2.72
N PHE A 83 0.96 -1.53 -1.88
CA PHE A 83 1.62 -1.82 -0.61
C PHE A 83 0.80 -2.78 0.26
N VAL A 84 -0.49 -2.51 0.45
CA VAL A 84 -1.37 -3.39 1.22
C VAL A 84 -1.46 -4.77 0.59
N GLN A 85 -1.57 -4.86 -0.74
CA GLN A 85 -1.63 -6.13 -1.46
C GLN A 85 -0.37 -6.96 -1.25
N ASP A 86 0.82 -6.37 -1.39
CA ASP A 86 2.11 -7.06 -1.31
C ASP A 86 2.44 -7.50 0.13
N ASN A 87 1.86 -6.81 1.13
CA ASN A 87 2.13 -7.08 2.55
C ASN A 87 0.99 -7.82 3.30
N MET A 88 -0.06 -8.27 2.61
CA MET A 88 -1.18 -8.93 3.28
C MET A 88 -0.80 -10.26 3.95
N GLU A 89 0.21 -10.96 3.43
CA GLU A 89 0.64 -12.26 3.92
C GLU A 89 1.54 -12.19 5.16
N ILE A 90 2.25 -11.07 5.36
CA ILE A 90 3.16 -10.90 6.51
C ILE A 90 2.44 -10.57 7.82
N VAL A 91 1.12 -10.33 7.75
CA VAL A 91 0.31 -10.03 8.92
C VAL A 91 -0.31 -11.30 9.46
N THR A 92 0.03 -11.64 10.69
CA THR A 92 -0.59 -12.71 11.46
C THR A 92 -1.65 -12.14 12.39
N VAL A 93 -2.69 -12.92 12.67
CA VAL A 93 -3.78 -12.51 13.56
C VAL A 93 -4.01 -13.60 14.59
N ASP A 94 -4.00 -13.23 15.86
CA ASP A 94 -4.24 -14.12 16.98
C ASP A 94 -5.74 -14.43 17.14
N ASP A 95 -6.07 -15.41 17.99
CA ASP A 95 -7.46 -15.78 18.32
C ASP A 95 -8.26 -14.61 18.92
N ALA A 96 -7.59 -13.65 19.54
CA ALA A 96 -8.18 -12.40 20.04
C ALA A 96 -8.41 -11.34 18.94
N PHE A 97 -8.17 -11.68 17.66
CA PHE A 97 -8.24 -10.78 16.49
C PHE A 97 -7.26 -9.60 16.55
N LYS A 98 -6.16 -9.75 17.28
CA LYS A 98 -5.07 -8.78 17.31
C LYS A 98 -4.10 -9.11 16.18
N ALA A 99 -3.84 -8.13 15.32
CA ALA A 99 -2.91 -8.27 14.21
C ALA A 99 -1.48 -7.92 14.64
N THR A 100 -0.54 -8.77 14.25
CA THR A 100 0.91 -8.57 14.42
C THR A 100 1.57 -8.57 13.05
N ILE A 101 2.49 -7.64 12.81
CA ILE A 101 3.17 -7.46 11.53
C ILE A 101 4.61 -7.93 11.66
N ASP A 102 5.05 -8.78 10.76
CA ASP A 102 6.45 -9.17 10.63
C ASP A 102 7.21 -8.12 9.79
N PHE A 103 7.85 -7.19 10.47
CA PHE A 103 8.59 -6.10 9.82
C PHE A 103 9.83 -6.57 9.07
N SER A 104 10.38 -7.75 9.38
CA SER A 104 11.56 -8.29 8.68
C SER A 104 11.27 -8.62 7.22
N ARG A 105 10.01 -8.88 6.89
CA ARG A 105 9.52 -9.25 5.56
C ARG A 105 8.74 -8.13 4.87
N LEU A 106 8.74 -6.94 5.45
CA LEU A 106 7.98 -5.80 4.92
C LEU A 106 8.52 -5.35 3.57
N VAL A 107 7.65 -5.25 2.57
CA VAL A 107 7.96 -4.79 1.21
C VAL A 107 7.42 -3.37 1.04
N CYS A 108 8.31 -2.40 0.83
CA CYS A 108 7.96 -0.98 0.66
C CYS A 108 8.13 -0.46 -0.76
N SER A 109 8.60 -1.29 -1.68
CA SER A 109 8.85 -0.89 -3.07
C SER A 109 8.65 -2.05 -4.02
N SER A 110 8.40 -1.75 -5.28
CA SER A 110 8.27 -2.73 -6.35
C SER A 110 9.07 -2.24 -7.56
N GLY A 111 9.98 -3.08 -8.06
CA GLY A 111 10.83 -2.76 -9.22
C GLY A 111 11.74 -3.91 -9.61
N HIS A 112 12.52 -3.69 -10.65
CA HIS A 112 13.48 -4.67 -11.18
C HIS A 112 14.91 -4.45 -10.67
N LEU A 113 15.16 -3.36 -9.94
CA LEU A 113 16.48 -3.05 -9.39
C LEU A 113 16.80 -3.97 -8.21
N LYS A 114 18.03 -4.45 -8.13
CA LYS A 114 18.49 -5.17 -6.95
C LYS A 114 18.62 -4.21 -5.77
N VAL A 115 18.03 -4.60 -4.65
CA VAL A 115 18.15 -3.84 -3.41
C VAL A 115 19.61 -3.87 -2.95
N PRO A 116 20.26 -2.72 -2.68
CA PRO A 116 21.61 -2.68 -2.14
C PRO A 116 21.63 -3.34 -0.75
N LYS A 117 22.74 -4.04 -0.45
CA LYS A 117 22.95 -4.57 0.89
C LYS A 117 23.39 -3.44 1.80
N VAL A 118 22.49 -3.00 2.66
CA VAL A 118 22.75 -1.95 3.64
C VAL A 118 22.73 -2.57 5.03
N SER A 119 23.78 -2.34 5.80
CA SER A 119 23.79 -2.61 7.24
C SER A 119 23.46 -1.33 8.00
N VAL A 120 22.68 -1.48 9.05
CA VAL A 120 22.28 -0.35 9.91
C VAL A 120 22.86 -0.59 11.30
N SER A 121 23.60 0.36 11.82
CA SER A 121 24.06 0.38 13.20
C SER A 121 23.59 1.64 13.90
N PHE A 122 23.21 1.50 15.16
CA PHE A 122 22.84 2.64 16.01
C PHE A 122 24.00 3.00 16.93
N LYS A 123 24.47 4.23 16.87
CA LYS A 123 25.48 4.76 17.78
C LYS A 123 24.77 5.47 18.95
N GLU A 124 24.81 4.87 20.12
CA GLU A 124 24.13 5.39 21.31
C GLU A 124 24.70 6.74 21.79
N GLU A 125 26.01 6.94 21.65
CA GLU A 125 26.70 8.17 22.07
C GLU A 125 26.23 9.40 21.29
N GLU A 126 26.06 9.27 19.98
CA GLU A 126 25.66 10.35 19.08
C GLU A 126 24.16 10.34 18.78
N LYS A 127 23.42 9.31 19.25
CA LYS A 127 22.00 9.05 18.94
C LYS A 127 21.72 9.05 17.43
N GLN A 128 22.64 8.48 16.65
CA GLN A 128 22.59 8.47 15.19
C GLN A 128 22.50 7.04 14.63
N PHE A 129 21.75 6.91 13.57
CA PHE A 129 21.74 5.70 12.75
C PHE A 129 22.81 5.83 11.66
N VAL A 130 23.73 4.88 11.61
CA VAL A 130 24.76 4.80 10.58
C VAL A 130 24.35 3.74 9.57
N PHE A 131 24.16 4.13 8.33
CA PHE A 131 23.85 3.26 7.21
C PHE A 131 25.14 2.99 6.43
N THR A 132 25.59 1.74 6.40
CA THR A 132 26.78 1.34 5.67
C THR A 132 26.36 0.47 4.49
N GLN A 133 26.64 0.94 3.28
CA GLN A 133 26.39 0.18 2.06
C GLN A 133 27.61 -0.67 1.74
N THR A 134 27.40 -1.99 1.59
CA THR A 134 28.44 -2.87 1.05
C THR A 134 28.59 -2.63 -0.44
N VAL A 135 29.84 -2.50 -0.92
CA VAL A 135 30.12 -2.31 -2.34
C VAL A 135 29.41 -3.37 -3.16
N GLN A 136 28.54 -2.94 -4.05
CA GLN A 136 27.78 -3.83 -4.93
C GLN A 136 28.49 -3.86 -6.28
N GLN A 137 28.71 -5.06 -6.82
CA GLN A 137 29.20 -5.18 -8.19
C GLN A 137 28.20 -4.59 -9.17
N GLN A 138 28.68 -3.81 -10.13
CA GLN A 138 27.87 -3.28 -11.21
C GLN A 138 27.19 -4.45 -11.94
N THR A 139 25.87 -4.38 -12.03
CA THR A 139 25.08 -5.29 -12.84
C THR A 139 24.38 -4.48 -13.92
N LEU A 140 23.87 -5.15 -14.96
CA LEU A 140 23.12 -4.51 -16.05
C LEU A 140 21.92 -3.67 -15.59
N THR A 141 21.47 -3.84 -14.33
CA THR A 141 20.30 -3.17 -13.76
C THR A 141 20.63 -2.18 -12.63
N CYS A 142 21.92 -1.94 -12.34
CA CYS A 142 22.33 -1.06 -11.24
C CYS A 142 23.50 -0.17 -11.70
N ASN A 143 23.32 1.14 -11.66
CA ASN A 143 24.31 2.14 -12.00
C ASN A 143 24.89 2.80 -10.73
N PRO A 144 26.15 3.27 -10.74
CA PRO A 144 26.74 3.98 -9.61
C PRO A 144 26.02 5.29 -9.24
N THR A 145 25.23 5.82 -10.18
CA THR A 145 24.46 7.06 -10.02
C THR A 145 23.04 6.82 -9.51
N ASP A 146 22.64 5.56 -9.29
CA ASP A 146 21.33 5.26 -8.76
C ASP A 146 21.20 5.76 -7.32
N VAL A 147 20.05 6.37 -7.02
CA VAL A 147 19.78 6.95 -5.70
C VAL A 147 19.07 5.91 -4.83
N ALA A 148 19.63 5.66 -3.65
CA ALA A 148 18.99 4.84 -2.63
C ALA A 148 18.21 5.72 -1.65
N TRP A 149 16.93 5.39 -1.43
CA TRP A 149 16.08 6.05 -0.46
C TRP A 149 16.01 5.20 0.81
N VAL A 150 16.31 5.81 1.95
CA VAL A 150 16.18 5.18 3.27
C VAL A 150 15.06 5.87 4.02
N VAL A 151 14.08 5.08 4.47
CA VAL A 151 12.96 5.58 5.24
C VAL A 151 13.06 5.02 6.66
N VAL A 152 13.14 5.91 7.64
CA VAL A 152 13.12 5.56 9.06
C VAL A 152 11.72 5.84 9.59
N TYR A 153 11.11 4.82 10.18
CA TYR A 153 9.79 4.90 10.79
C TYR A 153 9.88 4.58 12.27
N GLU A 154 9.46 5.52 13.10
CA GLU A 154 9.30 5.32 14.53
C GLU A 154 7.83 5.09 14.87
N LYS A 155 7.54 4.00 15.55
CA LYS A 155 6.21 3.73 16.03
C LYS A 155 6.02 4.42 17.38
N VAL A 156 5.28 5.49 17.39
CA VAL A 156 4.80 6.16 18.61
C VAL A 156 3.67 5.37 19.25
#